data_94a455f21192f5dfcd1f211db3de708f
#
_entry.id   94a455f21192f5dfcd1f211db3de708f
#
_cell.length_a   1.000
_cell.length_b   1.000
_cell.length_c   1.000
_cell.angle_alpha   90.00
_cell.angle_beta   90.00
_cell.angle_gamma   90.00
#
_symmetry.space_group_name_H-M   'P 1'
#
loop_
_entity.id
_entity.type
_entity.pdbx_description
1 polymer ?
#
loop_
_entity_poly.entity_id
_entity_poly.type
_entity_poly.pdbx_seq_one_letter_code
_entity_poly.pdbx_strand_id
1 'polypeptide(L)'
;MDAMEICHLFISPGHNFVGHHGREPDTYPMIETSEMECVAGRGIHGDRYFDFKDDYKGQITFFSLEVFDELCSAMQIQPCSPSAARRNVITRGVDLNDLIGQEFEVQGVRFFGTEECRPCYWMDGVFAPGAQEFLRGRGGLRARILTDGVLRTAGMVGYARCADRTPQRGVPTISA
;
A
#
# COMPACT_ATOMS: atom_id res chain seq x y z
N MET A 1 14.70 -20.01 -2.19
CA MET A 1 13.74 -18.91 -1.91
C MET A 1 13.95 -17.87 -2.98
N ASP A 2 12.92 -17.60 -3.75
CA ASP A 2 13.00 -16.52 -4.72
C ASP A 2 13.22 -15.22 -3.96
N ALA A 3 14.10 -14.37 -4.46
CA ALA A 3 14.43 -13.11 -3.82
C ALA A 3 13.25 -12.15 -3.96
N MET A 4 12.84 -11.49 -2.87
CA MET A 4 11.84 -10.42 -2.93
C MET A 4 12.31 -9.31 -3.87
N GLU A 5 11.55 -9.05 -4.92
CA GLU A 5 11.79 -7.94 -5.84
C GLU A 5 10.96 -6.73 -5.42
N ILE A 6 11.57 -5.54 -5.38
CA ILE A 6 10.88 -4.27 -5.17
C ILE A 6 10.47 -3.70 -6.53
N CYS A 7 9.16 -3.68 -6.78
CA CYS A 7 8.58 -3.14 -8.02
C CYS A 7 8.33 -1.63 -7.95
N HIS A 8 7.74 -1.17 -6.83
CA HIS A 8 7.44 0.25 -6.60
C HIS A 8 7.66 0.65 -5.15
N LEU A 9 7.98 1.92 -4.95
CA LEU A 9 8.09 2.55 -3.63
C LEU A 9 7.19 3.79 -3.59
N PHE A 10 6.37 3.90 -2.54
CA PHE A 10 5.43 5.00 -2.35
C PHE A 10 5.52 5.57 -0.94
N ILE A 11 5.50 6.89 -0.84
CA ILE A 11 5.32 7.63 0.42
C ILE A 11 4.10 8.54 0.32
N SER A 12 3.52 8.90 1.46
CA SER A 12 2.40 9.85 1.52
C SER A 12 2.55 10.78 2.70
N PRO A 13 2.34 12.09 2.53
CA PRO A 13 2.47 13.06 3.62
C PRO A 13 1.31 13.02 4.62
N GLY A 14 0.23 12.28 4.34
CA GLY A 14 -0.94 12.26 5.21
C GLY A 14 -1.82 11.03 5.08
N HIS A 15 -2.77 10.93 6.03
CA HIS A 15 -3.75 9.85 6.13
C HIS A 15 -5.05 10.25 5.43
N ASN A 16 -5.52 9.43 4.47
CA ASN A 16 -6.80 9.71 3.81
C ASN A 16 -8.00 9.08 4.52
N PHE A 17 -7.82 7.97 5.23
CA PHE A 17 -8.93 7.14 5.73
C PHE A 17 -8.97 7.01 7.25
N VAL A 18 -7.91 7.36 7.96
CA VAL A 18 -7.86 7.25 9.42
C VAL A 18 -8.77 8.30 10.06
N GLY A 19 -9.70 7.84 10.91
CA GLY A 19 -10.64 8.73 11.60
C GLY A 19 -11.80 9.23 10.74
N HIS A 20 -11.95 8.74 9.51
CA HIS A 20 -12.98 9.20 8.55
C HIS A 20 -14.23 8.32 8.48
N HIS A 21 -14.57 7.56 9.54
CA HIS A 21 -15.81 6.80 9.56
C HIS A 21 -17.03 7.70 9.30
N GLY A 22 -17.77 7.41 8.20
CA GLY A 22 -18.93 8.21 7.80
C GLY A 22 -18.61 9.59 7.24
N ARG A 23 -17.35 9.86 6.88
CA ARG A 23 -16.88 11.11 6.27
C ARG A 23 -16.19 10.82 4.94
N GLU A 24 -16.05 11.85 4.11
CA GLU A 24 -15.23 11.77 2.91
C GLU A 24 -13.75 11.59 3.28
N PRO A 25 -12.97 10.82 2.49
CA PRO A 25 -11.54 10.69 2.70
C PRO A 25 -10.81 12.00 2.41
N ASP A 26 -9.63 12.18 3.02
CA ASP A 26 -8.70 13.21 2.59
C ASP A 26 -8.08 12.85 1.23
N THR A 27 -7.35 13.79 0.63
CA THR A 27 -6.83 13.70 -0.74
C THR A 27 -5.30 13.71 -0.81
N TYR A 28 -4.61 13.29 0.26
CA TYR A 28 -3.16 13.19 0.23
C TYR A 28 -2.68 12.18 -0.82
N PRO A 29 -1.75 12.58 -1.70
CA PRO A 29 -1.27 11.69 -2.76
C PRO A 29 -0.39 10.57 -2.21
N MET A 30 -0.29 9.48 -2.97
CA MET A 30 0.83 8.54 -2.89
C MET A 30 1.88 8.99 -3.91
N ILE A 31 3.06 9.31 -3.42
CA ILE A 31 4.18 9.81 -4.22
C ILE A 31 5.10 8.64 -4.51
N GLU A 32 5.28 8.32 -5.79
CA GLU A 32 6.24 7.30 -6.20
C GLU A 32 7.66 7.86 -6.13
N THR A 33 8.57 7.07 -5.59
CA THR A 33 9.98 7.42 -5.46
C THR A 33 10.88 6.25 -5.91
N SER A 34 12.06 6.55 -6.40
CA SER A 34 13.07 5.54 -6.74
C SER A 34 13.85 5.04 -5.53
N GLU A 35 13.87 5.83 -4.46
CA GLU A 35 14.58 5.54 -3.21
C GLU A 35 13.69 5.85 -2.01
N MET A 36 13.85 5.07 -0.93
CA MET A 36 13.10 5.21 0.30
C MET A 36 14.03 5.02 1.49
N GLU A 37 14.22 6.07 2.29
CA GLU A 37 15.02 6.04 3.50
C GLU A 37 14.23 5.40 4.65
N CYS A 38 14.72 4.28 5.14
CA CYS A 38 14.20 3.53 6.29
C CYS A 38 15.00 3.89 7.53
N VAL A 39 14.32 4.29 8.61
CA VAL A 39 14.94 4.64 9.88
C VAL A 39 14.45 3.68 10.96
N ALA A 40 15.38 2.95 11.59
CA ALA A 40 15.07 1.93 12.60
C ALA A 40 14.22 2.50 13.75
N GLY A 41 13.13 1.81 14.04
CA GLY A 41 12.19 2.18 15.11
C GLY A 41 11.31 3.39 14.83
N ARG A 42 11.59 4.17 13.77
CA ARG A 42 10.90 5.43 13.48
C ARG A 42 9.97 5.38 12.26
N GLY A 43 10.33 4.64 11.22
CA GLY A 43 9.54 4.55 10.00
C GLY A 43 10.29 5.01 8.75
N ILE A 44 9.54 5.43 7.74
CA ILE A 44 10.07 5.91 6.45
C ILE A 44 10.14 7.42 6.50
N HIS A 45 11.33 7.98 6.23
CA HIS A 45 11.49 9.43 6.19
C HIS A 45 10.58 10.06 5.14
N GLY A 46 9.79 11.06 5.57
CA GLY A 46 8.82 11.75 4.71
C GLY A 46 7.46 11.06 4.55
N ASP A 47 7.25 9.88 5.14
CA ASP A 47 5.94 9.22 5.15
C ASP A 47 5.11 9.60 6.39
N ARG A 48 3.79 9.48 6.27
CA ARG A 48 2.80 9.77 7.32
C ARG A 48 2.97 8.98 8.63
N TYR A 49 3.66 7.86 8.58
CA TYR A 49 3.94 7.02 9.75
C TYR A 49 5.33 7.23 10.34
N PHE A 50 6.10 8.20 9.83
CA PHE A 50 7.38 8.57 10.42
C PHE A 50 7.16 9.22 11.79
N ASP A 51 7.79 8.67 12.83
CA ASP A 51 7.61 9.09 14.22
C ASP A 51 6.14 9.12 14.70
N PHE A 52 5.29 8.29 14.08
CA PHE A 52 3.86 8.29 14.38
C PHE A 52 3.58 7.90 15.84
N LYS A 53 4.30 6.89 16.35
CA LYS A 53 4.19 6.44 17.72
C LYS A 53 5.33 5.45 18.03
N ASP A 54 5.75 5.41 19.32
CA ASP A 54 6.75 4.46 19.79
C ASP A 54 6.32 3.01 19.50
N ASP A 55 7.28 2.20 19.05
CA ASP A 55 7.11 0.78 18.72
C ASP A 55 5.92 0.49 17.80
N TYR A 56 5.66 1.39 16.87
CA TYR A 56 4.53 1.24 15.94
C TYR A 56 4.72 0.02 15.03
N LYS A 57 3.71 -0.86 15.01
CA LYS A 57 3.76 -2.12 14.26
C LYS A 57 3.69 -1.98 12.72
N GLY A 58 3.36 -0.80 12.22
CA GLY A 58 3.19 -0.50 10.79
C GLY A 58 4.07 0.65 10.33
N GLN A 59 5.36 0.66 10.75
CA GLN A 59 6.32 1.67 10.33
C GLN A 59 6.55 1.66 8.83
N ILE A 60 6.38 0.50 8.20
CA ILE A 60 6.41 0.27 6.77
C ILE A 60 5.38 -0.78 6.39
N THR A 61 4.83 -0.70 5.17
CA THR A 61 3.85 -1.65 4.65
C THR A 61 4.26 -2.19 3.30
N PHE A 62 4.09 -3.51 3.10
CA PHE A 62 4.37 -4.22 1.86
C PHE A 62 3.08 -4.73 1.24
N PHE A 63 3.03 -4.82 -0.09
CA PHE A 63 1.90 -5.40 -0.82
C PHE A 63 2.37 -6.15 -2.05
N SER A 64 1.79 -7.33 -2.31
CA SER A 64 2.14 -8.14 -3.47
C SER A 64 1.54 -7.58 -4.74
N LEU A 65 2.38 -7.41 -5.77
CA LEU A 65 1.94 -7.00 -7.10
C LEU A 65 1.10 -8.11 -7.76
N GLU A 66 1.41 -9.38 -7.48
CA GLU A 66 0.62 -10.53 -7.95
C GLU A 66 -0.81 -10.46 -7.42
N VAL A 67 -0.99 -10.19 -6.12
CA VAL A 67 -2.32 -10.03 -5.51
C VAL A 67 -3.06 -8.84 -6.11
N PHE A 68 -2.36 -7.76 -6.40
CA PHE A 68 -2.94 -6.59 -7.06
C PHE A 68 -3.37 -6.91 -8.50
N ASP A 69 -2.54 -7.61 -9.28
CA ASP A 69 -2.87 -8.03 -10.65
C ASP A 69 -4.08 -8.98 -10.68
N GLU A 70 -4.16 -9.92 -9.71
CA GLU A 70 -5.32 -10.80 -9.53
C GLU A 70 -6.60 -10.02 -9.16
N LEU A 71 -6.50 -9.04 -8.25
CA LEU A 71 -7.62 -8.17 -7.88
C LEU A 71 -8.15 -7.43 -9.12
N CYS A 72 -7.26 -6.81 -9.89
CA CYS A 72 -7.63 -6.07 -11.09
C CYS A 72 -8.33 -6.98 -12.13
N SER A 73 -7.80 -8.19 -12.31
CA SER A 73 -8.39 -9.18 -13.21
C SER A 73 -9.76 -9.66 -12.74
N ALA A 74 -9.88 -10.05 -11.46
CA ALA A 74 -11.13 -10.58 -10.90
C ALA A 74 -12.25 -9.54 -10.87
N MET A 75 -11.92 -8.28 -10.58
CA MET A 75 -12.88 -7.18 -10.51
C MET A 75 -13.07 -6.45 -11.85
N GLN A 76 -12.37 -6.89 -12.92
CA GLN A 76 -12.40 -6.24 -14.23
C GLN A 76 -12.07 -4.73 -14.17
N ILE A 77 -11.14 -4.38 -13.27
CA ILE A 77 -10.70 -3.01 -13.09
C ILE A 77 -9.72 -2.65 -14.21
N GLN A 78 -9.92 -1.49 -14.84
CA GLN A 78 -8.94 -0.98 -15.81
C GLN A 78 -7.55 -0.85 -15.15
N PRO A 79 -6.46 -1.08 -15.89
CA PRO A 79 -5.12 -0.97 -15.35
C PRO A 79 -4.94 0.33 -14.58
N CYS A 80 -4.59 0.21 -13.29
CA CYS A 80 -4.36 1.34 -12.41
C CYS A 80 -3.06 1.13 -11.63
N SER A 81 -2.58 2.21 -11.01
CA SER A 81 -1.38 2.11 -10.18
C SER A 81 -1.67 1.34 -8.89
N PRO A 82 -0.79 0.44 -8.45
CA PRO A 82 -0.90 -0.23 -7.16
C PRO A 82 -0.80 0.76 -5.97
N SER A 83 -0.43 2.01 -6.21
CA SER A 83 -0.48 3.10 -5.21
C SER A 83 -1.88 3.28 -4.60
N ALA A 84 -2.93 2.89 -5.32
CA ALA A 84 -4.31 2.94 -4.83
C ALA A 84 -4.52 2.12 -3.55
N ALA A 85 -3.78 1.03 -3.35
CA ALA A 85 -3.79 0.25 -2.12
C ALA A 85 -3.16 1.00 -0.92
N ARG A 86 -2.46 2.11 -1.15
CA ARG A 86 -1.78 2.94 -0.14
C ARG A 86 -0.79 2.16 0.73
N ARG A 87 -0.03 1.26 0.11
CA ARG A 87 1.11 0.56 0.72
C ARG A 87 2.42 1.20 0.25
N ASN A 88 3.47 1.09 1.09
CA ASN A 88 4.74 1.74 0.83
C ASN A 88 5.59 1.00 -0.21
N VAL A 89 5.69 -0.33 -0.08
CA VAL A 89 6.55 -1.17 -0.92
C VAL A 89 5.68 -2.17 -1.68
N ILE A 90 5.74 -2.13 -2.98
CA ILE A 90 5.09 -3.12 -3.84
C ILE A 90 6.14 -4.14 -4.27
N THR A 91 5.86 -5.40 -4.00
CA THR A 91 6.84 -6.49 -4.15
C THR A 91 6.33 -7.60 -5.06
N ARG A 92 7.27 -8.43 -5.56
CA ARG A 92 7.02 -9.71 -6.23
C ARG A 92 7.89 -10.82 -5.65
N GLY A 93 7.49 -12.08 -5.95
CA GLY A 93 8.30 -13.26 -5.74
C GLY A 93 8.26 -13.80 -4.33
N VAL A 94 7.39 -13.31 -3.42
CA VAL A 94 7.31 -13.80 -2.04
C VAL A 94 5.87 -13.77 -1.53
N ASP A 95 5.46 -14.79 -0.79
CA ASP A 95 4.23 -14.71 0.01
C ASP A 95 4.50 -13.88 1.28
N LEU A 96 3.89 -12.70 1.33
CA LEU A 96 4.07 -11.77 2.46
C LEU A 96 3.51 -12.32 3.77
N ASN A 97 2.59 -13.28 3.73
CA ASN A 97 2.05 -13.91 4.94
C ASN A 97 3.08 -14.79 5.65
N ASP A 98 4.01 -15.39 4.90
CA ASP A 98 5.10 -16.20 5.48
C ASP A 98 6.07 -15.37 6.33
N LEU A 99 6.07 -14.06 6.12
CA LEU A 99 6.93 -13.13 6.85
C LEU A 99 6.28 -12.60 8.15
N ILE A 100 5.02 -12.92 8.43
CA ILE A 100 4.36 -12.51 9.68
C ILE A 100 5.02 -13.24 10.86
N GLY A 101 5.48 -12.48 11.86
CA GLY A 101 6.19 -12.99 13.01
C GLY A 101 7.66 -13.36 12.74
N GLN A 102 8.19 -13.01 11.57
CA GLN A 102 9.57 -13.31 11.17
C GLN A 102 10.40 -12.05 10.96
N GLU A 103 11.71 -12.16 11.23
CA GLU A 103 12.69 -11.21 10.72
C GLU A 103 13.03 -11.56 9.26
N PHE A 104 13.16 -10.54 8.43
CA PHE A 104 13.58 -10.69 7.04
C PHE A 104 14.43 -9.50 6.62
N GLU A 105 15.18 -9.66 5.54
CA GLU A 105 16.07 -8.63 5.01
C GLU A 105 15.76 -8.35 3.53
N VAL A 106 15.72 -7.08 3.18
CA VAL A 106 15.58 -6.62 1.79
C VAL A 106 16.62 -5.54 1.55
N GLN A 107 17.50 -5.73 0.58
CA GLN A 107 18.56 -4.78 0.18
C GLN A 107 19.42 -4.29 1.38
N GLY A 108 19.72 -5.18 2.34
CA GLY A 108 20.53 -4.86 3.52
C GLY A 108 19.77 -4.18 4.66
N VAL A 109 18.48 -3.88 4.48
CA VAL A 109 17.62 -3.37 5.56
C VAL A 109 16.86 -4.53 6.20
N ARG A 110 16.94 -4.64 7.53
CA ARG A 110 16.23 -5.68 8.29
C ARG A 110 14.88 -5.17 8.78
N PHE A 111 13.90 -6.07 8.72
CA PHE A 111 12.52 -5.83 9.12
C PHE A 111 12.02 -6.94 10.04
N PHE A 112 10.97 -6.64 10.80
CA PHE A 112 10.17 -7.65 11.49
C PHE A 112 8.71 -7.55 11.03
N GLY A 113 8.20 -8.62 10.42
CA GLY A 113 6.81 -8.71 9.99
C GLY A 113 5.88 -8.82 11.20
N THR A 114 4.98 -7.87 11.38
CA THR A 114 4.15 -7.79 12.59
C THR A 114 2.78 -8.44 12.42
N GLU A 115 2.07 -8.08 11.36
CA GLU A 115 0.71 -8.55 11.10
C GLU A 115 0.29 -8.28 9.66
N GLU A 116 -0.83 -8.89 9.24
CA GLU A 116 -1.49 -8.52 7.99
C GLU A 116 -1.90 -7.04 7.99
N CYS A 117 -1.63 -6.35 6.91
CA CYS A 117 -2.19 -5.02 6.65
C CYS A 117 -3.65 -5.17 6.19
N ARG A 118 -4.56 -5.49 7.13
CA ARG A 118 -5.94 -5.88 6.86
C ARG A 118 -6.64 -4.89 5.93
N PRO A 119 -7.33 -5.39 4.90
CA PRO A 119 -8.18 -4.56 4.07
C PRO A 119 -9.37 -4.03 4.88
N CYS A 120 -9.81 -2.82 4.57
CA CYS A 120 -10.99 -2.23 5.17
C CYS A 120 -12.00 -1.83 4.09
N TYR A 121 -13.18 -1.40 4.48
CA TYR A 121 -14.28 -1.05 3.57
C TYR A 121 -13.91 0.02 2.53
N TRP A 122 -12.87 0.82 2.77
CA TRP A 122 -12.35 1.76 1.79
C TRP A 122 -11.83 1.09 0.51
N MET A 123 -11.42 -0.19 0.59
CA MET A 123 -10.99 -0.94 -0.59
C MET A 123 -12.10 -1.07 -1.63
N ASP A 124 -13.35 -1.21 -1.18
CA ASP A 124 -14.52 -1.26 -2.07
C ASP A 124 -14.75 0.06 -2.80
N GLY A 125 -14.51 1.18 -2.12
CA GLY A 125 -14.61 2.51 -2.73
C GLY A 125 -13.42 2.85 -3.65
N VAL A 126 -12.25 2.34 -3.33
CA VAL A 126 -11.01 2.62 -4.08
C VAL A 126 -10.90 1.76 -5.34
N PHE A 127 -11.28 0.50 -5.26
CA PHE A 127 -11.19 -0.46 -6.37
C PHE A 127 -12.55 -0.76 -6.97
N ALA A 128 -13.32 -1.63 -6.34
CA ALA A 128 -14.66 -2.02 -6.75
C ALA A 128 -15.38 -2.71 -5.58
N PRO A 129 -16.72 -2.76 -5.57
CA PRO A 129 -17.48 -3.52 -4.58
C PRO A 129 -17.01 -4.97 -4.50
N GLY A 130 -16.72 -5.46 -3.29
CA GLY A 130 -16.16 -6.79 -3.04
C GLY A 130 -14.64 -6.84 -2.93
N ALA A 131 -13.92 -5.75 -3.19
CA ALA A 131 -12.45 -5.72 -3.10
C ALA A 131 -11.95 -5.98 -1.68
N GLN A 132 -12.64 -5.48 -0.66
CA GLN A 132 -12.30 -5.77 0.75
C GLN A 132 -12.32 -7.28 1.03
N GLU A 133 -13.37 -7.96 0.59
CA GLU A 133 -13.50 -9.41 0.80
C GLU A 133 -12.45 -10.18 0.00
N PHE A 134 -12.22 -9.79 -1.25
CA PHE A 134 -11.19 -10.39 -2.10
C PHE A 134 -9.80 -10.31 -1.47
N LEU A 135 -9.46 -9.19 -0.86
CA LEU A 135 -8.15 -8.94 -0.23
C LEU A 135 -8.03 -9.53 1.18
N ARG A 136 -9.07 -10.10 1.76
CA ARG A 136 -9.01 -10.69 3.11
C ARG A 136 -7.97 -11.81 3.20
N GLY A 137 -7.08 -11.72 4.19
CA GLY A 137 -5.97 -12.66 4.36
C GLY A 137 -4.77 -12.40 3.43
N ARG A 138 -4.82 -11.36 2.56
CA ARG A 138 -3.73 -10.99 1.66
C ARG A 138 -3.64 -9.50 1.36
N GLY A 139 -4.09 -8.68 2.32
CA GLY A 139 -4.07 -7.22 2.24
C GLY A 139 -2.69 -6.59 2.35
N GLY A 140 -1.63 -7.40 2.47
CA GLY A 140 -0.24 -7.01 2.61
C GLY A 140 0.29 -7.19 4.02
N LEU A 141 1.52 -6.79 4.23
CA LEU A 141 2.28 -6.96 5.46
C LEU A 141 2.57 -5.60 6.11
N ARG A 142 2.34 -5.49 7.41
CA ARG A 142 2.92 -4.44 8.26
C ARG A 142 4.23 -4.92 8.85
N ALA A 143 5.22 -4.04 8.91
CA ALA A 143 6.49 -4.39 9.50
C ALA A 143 7.08 -3.23 10.30
N ARG A 144 7.97 -3.59 11.24
CA ARG A 144 8.90 -2.67 11.91
C ARG A 144 10.21 -2.65 11.14
N ILE A 145 10.87 -1.50 11.17
CA ILE A 145 12.21 -1.32 10.61
C ILE A 145 13.21 -1.55 11.74
N LEU A 146 14.12 -2.52 11.57
CA LEU A 146 15.10 -2.92 12.58
C LEU A 146 16.46 -2.27 12.38
N THR A 147 16.80 -1.92 11.12
CA THR A 147 18.07 -1.25 10.80
C THR A 147 17.83 -0.09 9.83
N ASP A 148 18.67 0.94 9.94
CA ASP A 148 18.68 2.03 8.97
C ASP A 148 19.16 1.54 7.61
N GLY A 149 18.64 2.16 6.55
CA GLY A 149 19.11 1.92 5.19
C GLY A 149 18.19 2.51 4.13
N VAL A 150 18.47 2.23 2.88
CA VAL A 150 17.73 2.78 1.74
C VAL A 150 17.27 1.64 0.84
N LEU A 151 15.96 1.56 0.63
CA LEU A 151 15.38 0.69 -0.40
C LEU A 151 15.37 1.42 -1.74
N ARG A 152 15.54 0.64 -2.82
CA ARG A 152 15.56 1.15 -4.21
C ARG A 152 14.70 0.26 -5.11
N THR A 153 14.04 0.87 -6.08
CA THR A 153 13.37 0.11 -7.15
C THR A 153 14.41 -0.39 -8.16
N ALA A 154 14.17 -1.56 -8.75
CA ALA A 154 15.03 -2.12 -9.80
C ALA A 154 14.93 -1.36 -11.16
N GLY A 155 14.06 -0.37 -11.26
CA GLY A 155 13.78 0.46 -12.43
C GLY A 155 12.28 0.74 -12.54
N MET A 156 11.90 1.95 -12.98
CA MET A 156 10.49 2.30 -13.13
C MET A 156 9.81 1.47 -14.23
N VAL A 157 8.94 0.55 -13.85
CA VAL A 157 7.99 -0.07 -14.76
C VAL A 157 6.80 0.87 -14.85
N GLY A 158 6.62 1.51 -16.01
CA GLY A 158 5.55 2.49 -16.21
C GLY A 158 4.18 1.84 -16.21
N TYR A 159 3.39 2.08 -15.17
CA TYR A 159 1.94 1.83 -15.19
C TYR A 159 1.21 3.12 -15.56
N ALA A 160 0.17 2.99 -16.39
CA ALA A 160 -0.71 4.12 -16.70
C ALA A 160 -1.36 4.62 -15.39
N ARG A 161 -1.30 5.93 -15.14
CA ARG A 161 -2.01 6.53 -14.02
C ARG A 161 -3.50 6.27 -14.18
N CYS A 162 -4.16 5.76 -13.14
CA CYS A 162 -5.61 5.81 -13.06
C CYS A 162 -6.04 7.28 -13.14
N ALA A 163 -6.90 7.58 -14.11
CA ALA A 163 -7.56 8.88 -14.13
C ALA A 163 -8.36 9.03 -12.83
N ASP A 164 -8.19 10.16 -12.14
CA ASP A 164 -9.00 10.55 -10.98
C ASP A 164 -10.48 10.35 -11.31
N ARG A 165 -11.08 9.34 -10.73
CA ARG A 165 -12.54 9.22 -10.74
C ARG A 165 -13.09 10.13 -9.66
N THR A 166 -13.33 11.38 -10.01
CA THR A 166 -14.28 12.22 -9.28
C THR A 166 -15.64 11.53 -9.40
N PRO A 167 -16.36 11.23 -8.30
CA PRO A 167 -17.70 10.68 -8.40
C PRO A 167 -18.59 11.68 -9.14
N GLN A 168 -19.02 11.32 -10.35
CA GLN A 168 -20.06 12.11 -11.05
C GLN A 168 -21.35 11.94 -10.26
N ARG A 169 -21.76 13.03 -9.57
CA ARG A 169 -23.11 13.15 -9.04
C ARG A 169 -24.08 13.13 -10.22
N GLY A 170 -24.83 12.02 -10.35
CA GLY A 170 -25.98 11.98 -11.22
C GLY A 170 -26.99 13.03 -10.75
N VAL A 171 -27.20 14.06 -11.57
CA VAL A 171 -28.31 15.00 -11.39
C VAL A 171 -29.59 14.26 -11.79
N PRO A 172 -30.59 14.12 -10.90
CA PRO A 172 -31.89 13.56 -11.30
C PRO A 172 -32.58 14.54 -12.25
N THR A 173 -32.82 14.10 -13.49
CA THR A 173 -33.67 14.83 -14.42
C THR A 173 -35.10 14.65 -13.99
N ILE A 174 -35.71 15.72 -13.49
CA ILE A 174 -37.17 15.79 -13.27
C ILE A 174 -37.78 16.11 -14.62
N SER A 175 -38.48 15.14 -15.21
CA SER A 175 -39.36 15.40 -16.35
C SER A 175 -40.67 15.94 -15.85
N ALA A 176 -41.08 17.08 -16.41
CA ALA A 176 -42.40 17.68 -16.24
C ALA A 176 -43.44 16.92 -17.08
#